data_cc781cb9966eca337cdc4ad83aeea5ed
#
_entry.id   cc781cb9966eca337cdc4ad83aeea5ed
#
_cell.length_a   1.000
_cell.length_b   1.000
_cell.length_c   1.000
_cell.angle_alpha   90.00
_cell.angle_beta   90.00
_cell.angle_gamma   90.00
#
_symmetry.space_group_name_H-M   'P 1'
#
loop_
_entity.id
_entity.type
_entity.pdbx_description
1 polymer ?
#
loop_
_entity_poly.entity_id
_entity_poly.type
_entity_poly.pdbx_seq_one_letter_code
_entity_poly.pdbx_strand_id
1 'polypeptide(L)'
;LQRYMEQAKVGSYSGRISYQFPAVPSNYVVFLPRPSVSLPGRATGLVAWVYGDGSGHFMNIWIKDAAGEVRQYTCGRIEHQGWQQMTAWFDEQMGWPNSHISGPDDGKLSYPVAMYALVLDGVPDGQASSGLIYLDEVYTTQEPIPTRVPAEQPKPYVPPK
;
A
#
# COMPACT_ATOMS: atom_id res chain seq x y z
N LEU A 1 1.38 15.63 2.02
CA LEU A 1 0.22 15.43 1.15
C LEU A 1 -0.52 16.75 0.99
N GLN A 2 -0.78 17.17 -0.22
CA GLN A 2 -1.46 18.43 -0.57
C GLN A 2 -2.61 18.14 -1.53
N ARG A 3 -3.67 18.95 -1.44
CA ARG A 3 -4.74 18.98 -2.44
C ARG A 3 -4.23 19.65 -3.72
N TYR A 4 -4.47 19.04 -4.87
CA TYR A 4 -3.95 19.51 -6.16
C TYR A 4 -5.01 19.46 -7.25
N MET A 5 -5.02 20.45 -8.14
CA MET A 5 -6.08 20.63 -9.13
C MET A 5 -5.70 20.19 -10.55
N GLU A 6 -4.41 20.26 -10.91
CA GLU A 6 -3.99 20.09 -12.33
C GLU A 6 -3.89 18.62 -12.74
N GLN A 7 -3.89 17.69 -11.77
CA GLN A 7 -3.70 16.27 -12.03
C GLN A 7 -4.75 15.46 -11.24
N ALA A 8 -6.01 15.54 -11.65
CA ALA A 8 -7.09 14.74 -11.08
C ALA A 8 -7.46 13.59 -12.02
N LYS A 9 -7.77 12.43 -11.48
CA LYS A 9 -8.32 11.29 -12.22
C LYS A 9 -9.80 11.49 -12.44
N VAL A 10 -10.50 11.93 -11.40
CA VAL A 10 -11.94 12.23 -11.39
C VAL A 10 -12.18 13.57 -10.69
N GLY A 11 -13.17 14.30 -11.16
CA GLY A 11 -13.51 15.61 -10.60
C GLY A 11 -12.40 16.64 -10.80
N SER A 12 -12.16 17.47 -9.78
CA SER A 12 -11.29 18.64 -9.90
C SER A 12 -10.03 18.57 -9.03
N TYR A 13 -9.86 17.53 -8.22
CA TYR A 13 -8.78 17.49 -7.24
C TYR A 13 -8.24 16.10 -7.03
N SER A 14 -6.94 16.02 -6.76
CA SER A 14 -6.26 14.82 -6.26
C SER A 14 -5.39 15.14 -5.03
N GLY A 15 -4.92 14.11 -4.36
CA GLY A 15 -3.91 14.23 -3.31
C GLY A 15 -2.51 14.19 -3.91
N ARG A 16 -1.72 15.24 -3.78
CA ARG A 16 -0.33 15.31 -4.24
C ARG A 16 0.63 14.94 -3.11
N ILE A 17 1.53 14.00 -3.38
CA ILE A 17 2.66 13.64 -2.52
C ILE A 17 3.95 13.99 -3.24
N SER A 18 4.68 14.99 -2.75
CA SER A 18 6.07 15.25 -3.13
C SER A 18 6.96 14.62 -2.07
N TYR A 19 7.97 13.86 -2.45
CA TYR A 19 8.84 13.16 -1.53
C TYR A 19 10.31 13.32 -1.92
N GLN A 20 11.16 13.17 -0.91
CA GLN A 20 12.60 13.10 -1.05
C GLN A 20 13.14 12.14 0.01
N PHE A 21 13.70 11.03 -0.41
CA PHE A 21 14.35 10.07 0.45
C PHE A 21 15.86 10.21 0.39
N PRO A 22 16.55 10.30 1.55
CA PRO A 22 18.00 10.24 1.61
C PRO A 22 18.52 8.84 1.29
N ALA A 23 19.80 8.73 1.00
CA ALA A 23 20.47 7.46 0.76
C ALA A 23 20.76 6.73 2.10
N VAL A 24 19.71 6.22 2.73
CA VAL A 24 19.78 5.43 3.96
C VAL A 24 18.91 4.19 3.84
N PRO A 25 19.29 3.05 4.41
CA PRO A 25 18.43 1.87 4.39
C PRO A 25 17.17 2.09 5.21
N SER A 26 16.09 1.40 4.83
CA SER A 26 14.81 1.35 5.57
C SER A 26 14.17 2.72 5.84
N ASN A 27 14.16 3.60 4.84
CA ASN A 27 13.47 4.87 4.94
C ASN A 27 12.03 4.76 4.42
N TYR A 28 11.10 5.35 5.15
CA TYR A 28 9.70 5.43 4.78
C TYR A 28 9.05 6.67 5.38
N VAL A 29 7.92 7.07 4.84
CA VAL A 29 7.10 8.16 5.38
C VAL A 29 5.68 7.69 5.63
N VAL A 30 5.14 8.07 6.78
CA VAL A 30 3.79 7.70 7.23
C VAL A 30 2.90 8.93 7.26
N PHE A 31 1.79 8.88 6.54
CA PHE A 31 0.76 9.90 6.53
C PHE A 31 -0.42 9.43 7.38
N LEU A 32 -0.61 10.05 8.54
CA LEU A 32 -1.67 9.70 9.48
C LEU A 32 -2.89 10.60 9.26
N PRO A 33 -4.04 10.10 8.80
CA PRO A 33 -5.27 10.86 8.84
C PRO A 33 -5.70 11.09 10.29
N ARG A 34 -6.21 12.27 10.60
CA ARG A 34 -6.69 12.60 11.93
C ARG A 34 -8.09 13.20 11.85
N PRO A 35 -9.12 12.48 12.32
CA PRO A 35 -9.07 11.11 12.88
C PRO A 35 -8.77 10.04 11.82
N SER A 36 -8.54 8.80 12.27
CA SER A 36 -8.49 7.63 11.37
C SER A 36 -9.82 7.48 10.63
N VAL A 37 -9.77 6.97 9.40
CA VAL A 37 -10.94 6.86 8.53
C VAL A 37 -11.59 5.49 8.70
N SER A 38 -12.77 5.44 9.29
CA SER A 38 -13.55 4.19 9.39
C SER A 38 -13.89 3.67 8.00
N LEU A 39 -13.68 2.37 7.79
CA LEU A 39 -14.03 1.72 6.54
C LEU A 39 -15.40 1.03 6.66
N PRO A 40 -16.29 1.16 5.66
CA PRO A 40 -17.63 0.61 5.76
C PRO A 40 -17.65 -0.91 5.58
N GLY A 41 -18.60 -1.54 6.29
CA GLY A 41 -18.91 -2.97 6.14
C GLY A 41 -17.74 -3.89 6.47
N ARG A 42 -17.59 -4.93 5.67
CA ARG A 42 -16.50 -5.91 5.76
C ARG A 42 -15.59 -5.78 4.53
N ALA A 43 -14.91 -4.66 4.44
CA ALA A 43 -13.97 -4.41 3.36
C ALA A 43 -12.89 -5.51 3.31
N THR A 44 -12.61 -6.02 2.13
CA THR A 44 -11.54 -7.00 1.85
C THR A 44 -10.29 -6.34 1.27
N GLY A 45 -10.39 -5.06 0.95
CA GLY A 45 -9.27 -4.28 0.44
C GLY A 45 -9.61 -2.80 0.32
N LEU A 46 -8.56 -2.02 0.06
CA LEU A 46 -8.63 -0.60 -0.24
C LEU A 46 -8.00 -0.35 -1.60
N VAL A 47 -8.75 0.33 -2.45
CA VAL A 47 -8.39 0.65 -3.83
C VAL A 47 -8.11 2.14 -3.93
N ALA A 48 -7.08 2.50 -4.70
CA ALA A 48 -6.78 3.88 -5.03
C ALA A 48 -6.33 4.00 -6.49
N TRP A 49 -6.68 5.10 -7.15
CA TRP A 49 -6.00 5.50 -8.37
C TRP A 49 -4.72 6.24 -7.99
N VAL A 50 -3.60 5.82 -8.56
CA VAL A 50 -2.27 6.36 -8.30
C VAL A 50 -1.69 6.84 -9.62
N TYR A 51 -1.33 8.13 -9.68
CA TYR A 51 -0.50 8.64 -10.77
C TYR A 51 0.95 8.41 -10.38
N GLY A 52 1.54 7.37 -10.94
CA GLY A 52 2.88 6.92 -10.63
C GLY A 52 3.95 7.69 -11.37
N ASP A 53 5.14 7.68 -10.81
CA ASP A 53 6.37 8.26 -11.36
C ASP A 53 7.39 7.19 -11.78
N GLY A 54 7.05 5.92 -11.68
CA GLY A 54 7.93 4.80 -12.02
C GLY A 54 9.08 4.58 -11.04
N SER A 55 8.96 5.11 -9.82
CA SER A 55 10.04 5.11 -8.82
C SER A 55 10.35 3.72 -8.23
N GLY A 56 9.43 2.79 -8.31
CA GLY A 56 9.56 1.47 -7.67
C GLY A 56 9.36 1.50 -6.15
N HIS A 57 8.96 2.62 -5.56
CA HIS A 57 8.60 2.70 -4.16
C HIS A 57 7.37 1.86 -3.85
N PHE A 58 7.32 1.24 -2.67
CA PHE A 58 6.10 0.60 -2.20
C PHE A 58 5.11 1.63 -1.69
N MET A 59 3.85 1.47 -2.11
CA MET A 59 2.72 2.13 -1.47
C MET A 59 2.01 1.11 -0.59
N ASN A 60 1.96 1.41 0.71
CA ASN A 60 1.34 0.55 1.71
C ASN A 60 0.27 1.33 2.47
N ILE A 61 -0.66 0.60 3.08
CA ILE A 61 -1.63 1.16 4.02
C ILE A 61 -1.55 0.40 5.34
N TRP A 62 -1.78 1.12 6.42
CA TRP A 62 -1.97 0.52 7.74
C TRP A 62 -3.45 0.52 8.07
N ILE A 63 -3.97 -0.62 8.44
CA ILE A 63 -5.34 -0.82 8.87
C ILE A 63 -5.31 -1.13 10.35
N LYS A 64 -6.13 -0.38 11.11
CA LYS A 64 -6.40 -0.68 12.52
C LYS A 64 -7.71 -1.41 12.62
N ASP A 65 -7.72 -2.52 13.32
CA ASP A 65 -8.88 -3.37 13.53
C ASP A 65 -9.59 -3.10 14.88
N ALA A 66 -10.69 -3.80 15.12
CA ALA A 66 -11.49 -3.68 16.34
C ALA A 66 -10.78 -4.22 17.60
N ALA A 67 -9.83 -5.13 17.46
CA ALA A 67 -9.00 -5.62 18.54
C ALA A 67 -7.86 -4.65 18.90
N GLY A 68 -7.65 -3.62 18.11
CA GLY A 68 -6.58 -2.64 18.27
C GLY A 68 -5.28 -3.03 17.56
N GLU A 69 -5.28 -4.12 16.81
CA GLU A 69 -4.16 -4.50 15.96
C GLU A 69 -4.01 -3.53 14.81
N VAL A 70 -2.77 -3.19 14.48
CA VAL A 70 -2.42 -2.43 13.27
C VAL A 70 -1.58 -3.33 12.39
N ARG A 71 -2.05 -3.55 11.16
CA ARG A 71 -1.34 -4.34 10.14
C ARG A 71 -1.11 -3.51 8.89
N GLN A 72 0.00 -3.77 8.24
CA GLN A 72 0.34 -3.23 6.93
C GLN A 72 -0.15 -4.16 5.83
N TYR A 73 -0.80 -3.55 4.82
CA TYR A 73 -1.17 -4.20 3.56
C TYR A 73 -0.60 -3.40 2.40
N THR A 74 0.06 -4.08 1.48
CA THR A 74 0.69 -3.41 0.34
C THR A 74 -0.26 -3.23 -0.83
N CYS A 75 -0.19 -2.06 -1.46
CA CYS A 75 -0.75 -1.83 -2.80
C CYS A 75 0.22 -2.32 -3.90
N GLY A 76 1.46 -2.63 -3.55
CA GLY A 76 2.52 -2.98 -4.49
C GLY A 76 3.49 -1.84 -4.76
N ARG A 77 4.34 -2.02 -5.77
CA ARG A 77 5.33 -1.03 -6.21
C ARG A 77 4.75 -0.05 -7.23
N ILE A 78 5.16 1.19 -7.15
CA ILE A 78 4.82 2.23 -8.13
C ILE A 78 5.81 2.11 -9.30
N GLU A 79 5.61 1.12 -10.17
CA GLU A 79 6.46 0.85 -11.34
C GLU A 79 5.92 1.48 -12.62
N HIS A 80 4.70 2.00 -12.57
CA HIS A 80 4.00 2.63 -13.69
C HIS A 80 4.21 4.14 -13.71
N GLN A 81 3.99 4.72 -14.88
CA GLN A 81 3.86 6.15 -15.09
C GLN A 81 2.40 6.47 -15.47
N GLY A 82 1.87 7.60 -14.98
CA GLY A 82 0.47 7.95 -15.19
C GLY A 82 -0.50 7.23 -14.25
N TRP A 83 -1.80 7.32 -14.55
CA TRP A 83 -2.84 6.77 -13.69
C TRP A 83 -2.99 5.25 -13.82
N GLN A 84 -2.83 4.56 -12.70
CA GLN A 84 -3.12 3.13 -12.55
C GLN A 84 -3.86 2.88 -11.25
N GLN A 85 -4.78 1.92 -11.27
CA GLN A 85 -5.45 1.45 -10.06
C GLN A 85 -4.54 0.50 -9.30
N MET A 86 -4.39 0.74 -8.01
CA MET A 86 -3.64 -0.11 -7.09
C MET A 86 -4.54 -0.55 -5.95
N THR A 87 -4.40 -1.79 -5.51
CA THR A 87 -5.26 -2.37 -4.46
C THR A 87 -4.41 -2.99 -3.36
N ALA A 88 -4.63 -2.55 -2.13
CA ALA A 88 -4.16 -3.23 -0.94
C ALA A 88 -5.20 -4.25 -0.49
N TRP A 89 -4.97 -5.51 -0.77
CA TRP A 89 -5.81 -6.60 -0.29
C TRP A 89 -5.50 -6.91 1.17
N PHE A 90 -6.54 -7.05 2.00
CA PHE A 90 -6.39 -7.38 3.43
C PHE A 90 -6.13 -8.89 3.58
N ASP A 91 -5.08 -9.35 2.92
CA ASP A 91 -4.66 -10.74 2.91
C ASP A 91 -3.69 -11.02 4.06
N GLU A 92 -4.19 -11.67 5.08
CA GLU A 92 -3.42 -12.05 6.27
C GLU A 92 -2.47 -13.23 6.03
N GLN A 93 -2.69 -13.97 4.95
CA GLN A 93 -1.83 -15.09 4.55
C GLN A 93 -0.62 -14.60 3.76
N MET A 94 -0.64 -13.34 3.32
CA MET A 94 0.49 -12.74 2.64
C MET A 94 1.60 -12.40 3.64
N GLY A 95 2.80 -12.93 3.38
CA GLY A 95 4.01 -12.46 4.04
C GLY A 95 4.41 -11.04 3.59
N TRP A 96 5.66 -10.67 3.90
CA TRP A 96 6.20 -9.37 3.50
C TRP A 96 5.87 -9.03 2.02
N PRO A 97 5.46 -7.78 1.69
CA PRO A 97 5.45 -6.57 2.53
C PRO A 97 4.23 -6.41 3.46
N ASN A 98 3.26 -7.34 3.49
CA ASN A 98 2.25 -7.32 4.55
C ASN A 98 2.88 -7.76 5.87
N SER A 99 2.60 -7.04 6.94
CA SER A 99 3.23 -7.29 8.23
C SER A 99 2.43 -6.73 9.39
N HIS A 100 2.61 -7.33 10.57
CA HIS A 100 2.18 -6.75 11.83
C HIS A 100 2.99 -5.49 12.14
N ILE A 101 2.32 -4.44 12.60
CA ILE A 101 2.92 -3.16 12.99
C ILE A 101 2.85 -2.94 14.49
N SER A 102 1.69 -3.12 15.09
CA SER A 102 1.49 -2.94 16.53
C SER A 102 0.18 -3.53 17.04
N GLY A 103 0.05 -3.66 18.36
CA GLY A 103 -1.12 -4.21 19.02
C GLY A 103 -1.07 -5.74 19.12
N PRO A 104 -2.20 -6.42 19.35
CA PRO A 104 -2.29 -7.87 19.32
C PRO A 104 -1.89 -8.42 17.95
N ASP A 105 -1.17 -9.54 17.93
CA ASP A 105 -0.79 -10.27 16.71
C ASP A 105 -1.49 -11.63 16.74
N ASP A 106 -2.80 -11.62 16.53
CA ASP A 106 -3.63 -12.85 16.61
C ASP A 106 -3.87 -13.49 15.22
N GLY A 107 -3.34 -12.88 14.16
CA GLY A 107 -3.44 -13.39 12.78
C GLY A 107 -4.84 -13.28 12.18
N LYS A 108 -5.69 -12.40 12.71
CA LYS A 108 -7.07 -12.21 12.25
C LYS A 108 -7.41 -10.73 12.12
N LEU A 109 -8.11 -10.39 11.07
CA LEU A 109 -8.68 -9.06 10.91
C LEU A 109 -10.05 -8.99 11.58
N SER A 110 -10.15 -8.26 12.68
CA SER A 110 -11.37 -8.07 13.47
C SER A 110 -12.12 -6.81 13.03
N TYR A 111 -13.36 -6.93 12.58
CA TYR A 111 -14.17 -5.80 12.15
C TYR A 111 -14.94 -5.14 13.31
N PRO A 112 -15.22 -3.82 13.24
CA PRO A 112 -14.94 -2.89 12.16
C PRO A 112 -13.47 -2.50 12.06
N VAL A 113 -13.05 -2.06 10.88
CA VAL A 113 -11.68 -1.63 10.61
C VAL A 113 -11.62 -0.16 10.18
N ALA A 114 -10.46 0.45 10.35
CA ALA A 114 -10.20 1.82 9.95
C ALA A 114 -8.86 1.95 9.24
N MET A 115 -8.79 2.79 8.21
CA MET A 115 -7.52 3.22 7.64
C MET A 115 -6.77 4.07 8.67
N TYR A 116 -5.64 3.57 9.13
CA TYR A 116 -4.81 4.20 10.14
C TYR A 116 -3.70 5.05 9.54
N ALA A 117 -3.10 4.59 8.45
CA ALA A 117 -2.07 5.35 7.75
C ALA A 117 -2.00 5.00 6.26
N LEU A 118 -1.49 5.95 5.47
CA LEU A 118 -0.88 5.71 4.17
C LEU A 118 0.64 5.75 4.34
N VAL A 119 1.36 4.83 3.73
CA VAL A 119 2.81 4.73 3.83
C VAL A 119 3.42 4.71 2.43
N LEU A 120 4.38 5.60 2.20
CA LEU A 120 5.28 5.52 1.06
C LEU A 120 6.63 5.02 1.58
N ASP A 121 7.03 3.85 1.10
CA ASP A 121 8.23 3.16 1.55
C ASP A 121 9.37 3.38 0.54
N GLY A 122 10.57 3.57 1.04
CA GLY A 122 11.75 3.78 0.22
C GLY A 122 12.10 2.57 -0.62
N VAL A 123 12.97 2.78 -1.60
CA VAL A 123 13.52 1.65 -2.36
C VAL A 123 14.44 0.80 -1.46
N PRO A 124 14.42 -0.54 -1.59
CA PRO A 124 15.14 -1.43 -0.69
C PRO A 124 16.65 -1.16 -0.60
N ASP A 125 17.25 -0.66 -1.68
CA ASP A 125 18.70 -0.50 -1.81
C ASP A 125 19.25 0.74 -1.08
N GLY A 126 18.39 1.50 -0.39
CA GLY A 126 18.80 2.67 0.37
C GLY A 126 19.39 3.80 -0.48
N GLN A 127 19.04 3.86 -1.76
CA GLN A 127 19.45 4.93 -2.64
C GLN A 127 18.62 6.20 -2.40
N ALA A 128 19.24 7.36 -2.57
CA ALA A 128 18.51 8.61 -2.56
C ALA A 128 17.55 8.68 -3.72
N SER A 129 16.32 9.13 -3.46
CA SER A 129 15.31 9.30 -4.49
C SER A 129 14.41 10.48 -4.18
N SER A 130 13.84 11.07 -5.21
CA SER A 130 12.83 12.11 -5.09
C SER A 130 11.83 11.99 -6.22
N GLY A 131 10.59 12.39 -5.97
CA GLY A 131 9.56 12.29 -6.97
C GLY A 131 8.25 12.91 -6.55
N LEU A 132 7.25 12.63 -7.37
CA LEU A 132 5.94 13.20 -7.25
C LEU A 132 4.90 12.19 -7.71
N ILE A 133 3.99 11.83 -6.80
CA ILE A 133 2.85 10.97 -7.08
C ILE A 133 1.54 11.67 -6.73
N TYR A 134 0.44 11.23 -7.34
CA TYR A 134 -0.89 11.72 -7.00
C TYR A 134 -1.82 10.55 -6.66
N LEU A 135 -2.75 10.80 -5.75
CA LEU A 135 -3.75 9.83 -5.31
C LEU A 135 -5.15 10.41 -5.57
N ASP A 136 -6.02 9.58 -6.09
CA ASP A 136 -7.42 9.92 -6.33
C ASP A 136 -8.32 8.70 -6.19
N GLU A 137 -9.64 8.92 -6.06
CA GLU A 137 -10.64 7.85 -6.03
C GLU A 137 -10.28 6.71 -5.07
N VAL A 138 -10.09 7.05 -3.79
CA VAL A 138 -9.81 6.04 -2.75
C VAL A 138 -11.13 5.46 -2.25
N TYR A 139 -11.30 4.14 -2.39
CA TYR A 139 -12.51 3.45 -1.97
C TYR A 139 -12.23 2.03 -1.47
N THR A 140 -13.18 1.45 -0.76
CA THR A 140 -13.10 0.07 -0.29
C THR A 140 -13.66 -0.91 -1.30
N THR A 141 -13.14 -2.14 -1.31
CA THR A 141 -13.74 -3.26 -2.03
C THR A 141 -14.19 -4.34 -1.05
N GLN A 142 -15.21 -5.12 -1.47
CA GLN A 142 -15.68 -6.34 -0.80
C GLN A 142 -15.50 -7.56 -1.71
N GLU A 143 -14.82 -7.40 -2.82
CA GLU A 143 -14.49 -8.51 -3.72
C GLU A 143 -13.64 -9.56 -2.99
N PRO A 144 -13.77 -10.83 -3.38
CA PRO A 144 -12.90 -11.88 -2.84
C PRO A 144 -11.43 -11.54 -3.04
N ILE A 145 -10.62 -11.77 -2.01
CA ILE A 145 -9.17 -11.63 -2.13
C ILE A 145 -8.69 -12.58 -3.22
N PRO A 146 -7.95 -12.09 -4.23
CA PRO A 146 -7.50 -12.93 -5.34
C PRO A 146 -6.67 -14.12 -4.85
N THR A 147 -7.02 -15.31 -5.31
CA THR A 147 -6.24 -16.50 -5.01
C THR A 147 -4.87 -16.37 -5.68
N ARG A 148 -3.82 -16.44 -4.88
CA ARG A 148 -2.46 -16.44 -5.42
C ARG A 148 -2.17 -17.80 -6.01
N VAL A 149 -1.78 -17.82 -7.28
CA VAL A 149 -1.08 -18.96 -7.83
C VAL A 149 0.32 -18.93 -7.19
N PRO A 150 0.73 -19.96 -6.45
CA PRO A 150 2.09 -20.01 -5.93
C PRO A 150 3.06 -19.79 -7.10
N ALA A 151 4.03 -18.88 -6.93
CA ALA A 151 5.09 -18.76 -7.93
C ALA A 151 5.70 -20.15 -8.13
N GLU A 152 5.74 -20.59 -9.38
CA GLU A 152 6.33 -21.90 -9.71
C GLU A 152 7.73 -21.92 -9.13
N GLN A 153 7.98 -22.81 -8.18
CA GLN A 153 9.31 -22.91 -7.57
C GLN A 153 10.30 -23.18 -8.70
N PRO A 154 11.40 -22.45 -8.78
CA PRO A 154 12.41 -22.71 -9.80
C PRO A 154 12.81 -24.18 -9.72
N LYS A 155 12.66 -24.89 -10.82
CA LYS A 155 13.03 -26.31 -10.89
C LYS A 155 14.48 -26.47 -10.41
N PRO A 156 14.77 -27.41 -9.52
CA PRO A 156 16.14 -27.61 -9.06
C PRO A 156 17.05 -27.80 -10.29
N TYR A 157 18.15 -27.07 -10.29
CA TYR A 157 19.16 -27.20 -11.33
C TYR A 157 19.67 -28.64 -11.36
N VAL A 158 19.47 -29.32 -12.47
CA VAL A 158 20.03 -30.65 -12.72
C VAL A 158 21.26 -30.45 -13.62
N PRO A 159 22.49 -30.71 -13.13
CA PRO A 159 23.67 -30.55 -13.95
C PRO A 159 23.64 -31.56 -15.11
N PRO A 160 24.12 -31.18 -16.30
CA PRO A 160 24.25 -32.11 -17.42
C PRO A 160 25.20 -33.27 -17.07
N LYS A 161 24.86 -34.50 -17.54
CA LYS A 161 25.68 -35.69 -17.34
C LYS A 161 26.97 -35.61 -18.14
#